data_32511cb30a5666a07ec47bb929553060
#
_entry.id   32511cb30a5666a07ec47bb929553060
#
_cell.length_a   1.000
_cell.length_b   1.000
_cell.length_c   1.000
_cell.angle_alpha   90.00
_cell.angle_beta   90.00
_cell.angle_gamma   90.00
#
_symmetry.space_group_name_H-M   'P 1'
#
loop_
_entity.id
_entity.type
_entity.pdbx_description
1 polymer ?
#
loop_
_entity_poly.entity_id
_entity_poly.type
_entity_poly.pdbx_seq_one_letter_code
_entity_poly.pdbx_strand_id
1 'polypeptide(L)'
;DPSSELAPINQQGNIFVVGIKYYGPSDHPAGFIGFRVSLGFGGKHLESYNSTSVAKVQDERDPYFKLQSLRAQVQLLEWEMESILYQYQRFVSTNRANTKPERGVGVNGITAIFYQAKRAKDERVWKPAFNVSVAGQPGVRFSFEKYLYSDAWENAVRLWGSTNNILQDDIDRVLRNRPDPQQFKRLRRVMNDDGMDIPVEALRAVFREQKQKMKAEKFLNQQAQRNHRPEVEQSRRPV
;
A
#
# COMPACT_ATOMS: atom_id res chain seq x y z
N ASP A 1 24.83 14.66 -22.61
CA ASP A 1 23.78 15.59 -22.21
C ASP A 1 22.68 14.82 -21.44
N PRO A 2 22.65 14.90 -20.11
CA PRO A 2 21.67 14.15 -19.31
C PRO A 2 20.64 15.14 -18.76
N SER A 3 19.56 15.37 -19.48
CA SER A 3 18.36 15.99 -18.91
C SER A 3 17.21 16.06 -19.91
N SER A 4 16.62 14.90 -20.19
CA SER A 4 15.25 14.85 -20.67
C SER A 4 14.41 14.04 -19.67
N GLU A 5 14.26 14.55 -18.45
CA GLU A 5 13.18 14.11 -17.58
C GLU A 5 11.86 14.57 -18.21
N LEU A 6 11.10 13.60 -18.69
CA LEU A 6 9.75 13.83 -19.19
C LEU A 6 8.90 14.41 -18.07
N ALA A 7 8.43 15.64 -18.24
CA ALA A 7 7.51 16.26 -17.31
C ALA A 7 6.27 15.36 -17.07
N PRO A 8 5.80 15.23 -15.84
CA PRO A 8 4.64 14.39 -15.53
C PRO A 8 3.39 14.94 -16.22
N ILE A 9 2.72 14.08 -17.01
CA ILE A 9 1.46 14.38 -17.71
C ILE A 9 0.30 13.98 -16.81
N ASN A 10 -0.67 14.87 -16.60
CA ASN A 10 -1.91 14.53 -15.91
C ASN A 10 -2.83 13.68 -16.79
N GLN A 11 -3.91 13.10 -16.23
CA GLN A 11 -4.92 12.31 -16.95
C GLN A 11 -5.67 13.08 -18.05
N GLN A 12 -5.47 14.40 -18.15
CA GLN A 12 -6.07 15.29 -19.15
C GLN A 12 -5.04 15.77 -20.20
N GLY A 13 -3.82 15.22 -20.22
CA GLY A 13 -2.79 15.53 -21.21
C GLY A 13 -2.08 16.88 -21.02
N ASN A 14 -2.30 17.59 -19.92
CA ASN A 14 -1.62 18.84 -19.63
C ASN A 14 -0.24 18.61 -19.05
N ILE A 15 0.77 19.22 -19.66
CA ILE A 15 2.16 19.23 -19.14
C ILE A 15 2.19 20.20 -17.96
N PHE A 16 2.32 19.70 -16.74
CA PHE A 16 2.63 20.55 -15.59
C PHE A 16 4.09 20.94 -15.65
N VAL A 17 4.39 22.22 -15.78
CA VAL A 17 5.74 22.76 -15.58
C VAL A 17 6.03 22.67 -14.08
N VAL A 18 6.73 21.63 -13.68
CA VAL A 18 7.18 21.44 -12.30
C VAL A 18 8.46 22.24 -12.10
N GLY A 19 8.53 23.01 -11.04
CA GLY A 19 9.74 23.71 -10.66
C GLY A 19 9.61 25.21 -10.57
N ILE A 20 10.75 25.88 -10.68
CA ILE A 20 10.88 27.33 -10.63
C ILE A 20 11.11 27.85 -12.05
N LYS A 21 10.30 28.82 -12.46
CA LYS A 21 10.50 29.56 -13.70
C LYS A 21 10.67 31.06 -13.39
N TYR A 22 11.74 31.66 -13.89
CA TYR A 22 11.92 33.10 -13.84
C TYR A 22 11.26 33.73 -15.08
N TYR A 23 10.56 34.84 -14.87
CA TYR A 23 10.00 35.74 -15.88
C TYR A 23 10.72 37.07 -15.80
N GLY A 24 11.45 37.45 -16.84
CA GLY A 24 12.05 38.75 -17.00
C GLY A 24 11.05 39.82 -17.46
N PRO A 25 11.52 41.06 -17.68
CA PRO A 25 10.70 42.10 -18.26
C PRO A 25 10.10 41.62 -19.61
N SER A 26 8.79 41.76 -19.77
CA SER A 26 8.04 41.35 -20.98
C SER A 26 7.87 39.84 -21.25
N ASP A 27 8.35 38.96 -20.37
CA ASP A 27 8.20 37.51 -20.55
C ASP A 27 6.81 36.99 -20.14
N HIS A 28 6.13 37.71 -19.23
CA HIS A 28 4.83 37.30 -18.73
C HIS A 28 3.72 38.21 -19.30
N PRO A 29 2.60 37.64 -19.87
CA PRO A 29 1.56 38.43 -20.51
C PRO A 29 0.93 39.52 -19.64
N ALA A 30 0.86 39.28 -18.32
CA ALA A 30 0.35 40.24 -17.35
C ALA A 30 1.42 41.19 -16.77
N GLY A 31 2.63 41.25 -17.35
CA GLY A 31 3.70 42.14 -16.89
C GLY A 31 4.38 41.70 -15.60
N PHE A 32 4.17 40.47 -15.13
CA PHE A 32 4.85 39.94 -13.95
C PHE A 32 6.36 39.80 -14.19
N ILE A 33 7.18 40.25 -13.24
CA ILE A 33 8.64 40.05 -13.23
C ILE A 33 9.00 39.32 -11.93
N GLY A 34 9.64 38.16 -12.03
CA GLY A 34 10.01 37.35 -10.85
C GLY A 34 9.93 35.85 -11.07
N PHE A 35 9.93 35.12 -9.98
CA PHE A 35 9.93 33.67 -9.95
C PHE A 35 8.52 33.12 -9.75
N ARG A 36 8.06 32.26 -10.66
CA ARG A 36 6.90 31.42 -10.48
C ARG A 36 7.37 30.05 -9.99
N VAL A 37 6.79 29.57 -8.91
CA VAL A 37 6.97 28.21 -8.41
C VAL A 37 5.70 27.43 -8.69
N SER A 38 5.81 26.22 -9.20
CA SER A 38 4.65 25.36 -9.43
C SER A 38 4.98 23.89 -9.18
N LEU A 39 4.05 23.18 -8.53
CA LEU A 39 4.12 21.74 -8.28
C LEU A 39 2.71 21.15 -8.27
N GLY A 40 2.54 20.00 -8.91
CA GLY A 40 1.28 19.24 -8.89
C GLY A 40 1.44 17.89 -8.20
N PHE A 41 0.60 17.57 -7.21
CA PHE A 41 0.52 16.24 -6.62
C PHE A 41 -0.87 15.98 -6.02
N GLY A 42 -1.27 14.72 -6.00
CA GLY A 42 -2.52 14.30 -5.35
C GLY A 42 -3.78 14.97 -5.91
N GLY A 43 -3.78 15.37 -7.18
CA GLY A 43 -4.87 16.12 -7.81
C GLY A 43 -4.90 17.61 -7.44
N LYS A 44 -3.94 18.10 -6.64
CA LYS A 44 -3.75 19.51 -6.31
C LYS A 44 -2.73 20.14 -7.26
N HIS A 45 -2.94 21.39 -7.60
CA HIS A 45 -1.95 22.22 -8.27
C HIS A 45 -1.60 23.39 -7.33
N LEU A 46 -0.33 23.48 -6.96
CA LEU A 46 0.20 24.56 -6.12
C LEU A 46 0.96 25.54 -7.02
N GLU A 47 0.75 26.81 -6.78
CA GLU A 47 1.38 27.88 -7.54
C GLU A 47 1.65 29.08 -6.63
N SER A 48 2.83 29.68 -6.76
CA SER A 48 3.25 30.88 -6.02
C SER A 48 4.12 31.78 -6.90
N TYR A 49 4.06 33.06 -6.63
CA TYR A 49 4.76 34.11 -7.38
C TYR A 49 5.62 34.97 -6.44
N ASN A 50 6.92 35.01 -6.69
CA ASN A 50 7.87 35.82 -5.93
C ASN A 50 8.37 36.95 -6.82
N SER A 51 7.80 38.16 -6.68
CA SER A 51 8.11 39.30 -7.54
C SER A 51 9.51 39.86 -7.27
N THR A 52 10.22 40.18 -8.36
CA THR A 52 11.50 40.89 -8.33
C THR A 52 11.40 42.32 -8.90
N SER A 53 10.18 42.82 -9.13
CA SER A 53 9.95 44.13 -9.80
C SER A 53 10.62 45.33 -9.13
N VAL A 54 10.89 45.26 -7.83
CA VAL A 54 11.55 46.32 -7.06
C VAL A 54 13.09 46.21 -7.00
N ALA A 55 13.65 45.10 -7.54
CA ALA A 55 15.09 44.94 -7.63
C ALA A 55 15.70 45.94 -8.63
N LYS A 56 16.81 46.55 -8.25
CA LYS A 56 17.52 47.52 -9.10
C LYS A 56 18.16 46.83 -10.32
N VAL A 57 18.61 45.59 -10.13
CA VAL A 57 19.18 44.71 -11.17
C VAL A 57 18.47 43.38 -11.11
N GLN A 58 18.08 42.84 -12.25
CA GLN A 58 17.31 41.56 -12.34
C GLN A 58 18.28 40.36 -12.40
N ASP A 59 19.21 40.30 -11.45
CA ASP A 59 20.14 39.18 -11.27
C ASP A 59 20.59 39.07 -9.80
N GLU A 60 21.41 38.05 -9.51
CA GLU A 60 21.85 37.69 -8.14
C GLU A 60 22.78 38.73 -7.49
N ARG A 61 23.24 39.77 -8.18
CA ARG A 61 23.99 40.89 -7.62
C ARG A 61 23.09 41.80 -6.80
N ASP A 62 21.78 41.81 -7.09
CA ASP A 62 20.80 42.55 -6.29
C ASP A 62 20.35 41.70 -5.09
N PRO A 63 20.51 42.16 -3.86
CA PRO A 63 20.12 41.41 -2.67
C PRO A 63 18.63 41.06 -2.62
N TYR A 64 17.75 41.93 -3.17
CA TYR A 64 16.31 41.64 -3.22
C TYR A 64 15.99 40.56 -4.24
N PHE A 65 16.59 40.63 -5.42
CA PHE A 65 16.45 39.55 -6.42
C PHE A 65 16.88 38.21 -5.84
N LYS A 66 18.08 38.18 -5.22
CA LYS A 66 18.61 36.98 -4.57
C LYS A 66 17.67 36.45 -3.48
N LEU A 67 17.09 37.33 -2.67
CA LEU A 67 16.13 36.97 -1.65
C LEU A 67 14.88 36.28 -2.25
N GLN A 68 14.33 36.83 -3.34
CA GLN A 68 13.16 36.25 -3.99
C GLN A 68 13.49 34.92 -4.68
N SER A 69 14.69 34.74 -5.25
CA SER A 69 15.20 33.51 -5.77
C SER A 69 15.27 32.40 -4.70
N LEU A 70 15.85 32.72 -3.54
CA LEU A 70 15.92 31.81 -2.40
C LEU A 70 14.54 31.44 -1.84
N ARG A 71 13.62 32.43 -1.74
CA ARG A 71 12.22 32.15 -1.33
C ARG A 71 11.53 31.16 -2.26
N ALA A 72 11.72 31.33 -3.57
CA ALA A 72 11.19 30.39 -4.56
C ALA A 72 11.75 28.98 -4.38
N GLN A 73 13.06 28.85 -4.10
CA GLN A 73 13.69 27.55 -3.85
C GLN A 73 13.16 26.88 -2.57
N VAL A 74 13.05 27.63 -1.47
CA VAL A 74 12.49 27.12 -0.20
C VAL A 74 11.04 26.66 -0.42
N GLN A 75 10.24 27.47 -1.10
CA GLN A 75 8.84 27.10 -1.37
C GLN A 75 8.71 25.81 -2.21
N LEU A 76 9.57 25.61 -3.22
CA LEU A 76 9.58 24.38 -3.98
C LEU A 76 9.95 23.18 -3.11
N LEU A 77 11.00 23.30 -2.30
CA LEU A 77 11.43 22.23 -1.38
C LEU A 77 10.34 21.84 -0.36
N GLU A 78 9.63 22.83 0.20
CA GLU A 78 8.49 22.59 1.09
C GLU A 78 7.39 21.76 0.40
N TRP A 79 7.03 22.13 -0.82
CA TRP A 79 6.00 21.40 -1.60
C TRP A 79 6.46 20.02 -2.06
N GLU A 80 7.74 19.86 -2.41
CA GLU A 80 8.33 18.56 -2.72
C GLU A 80 8.25 17.62 -1.51
N MET A 81 8.57 18.15 -0.30
CA MET A 81 8.44 17.40 0.94
C MET A 81 6.99 16.97 1.19
N GLU A 82 6.02 17.88 1.02
CA GLU A 82 4.59 17.55 1.14
C GLU A 82 4.16 16.48 0.12
N SER A 83 4.65 16.56 -1.12
CA SER A 83 4.39 15.58 -2.17
C SER A 83 4.93 14.19 -1.79
N ILE A 84 6.15 14.11 -1.28
CA ILE A 84 6.76 12.85 -0.81
C ILE A 84 5.96 12.25 0.35
N LEU A 85 5.59 13.07 1.34
CA LEU A 85 4.75 12.63 2.46
C LEU A 85 3.40 12.10 1.98
N TYR A 86 2.76 12.78 1.04
CA TYR A 86 1.50 12.35 0.45
C TYR A 86 1.65 10.99 -0.27
N GLN A 87 2.71 10.82 -1.06
CA GLN A 87 2.99 9.56 -1.76
C GLN A 87 3.25 8.41 -0.78
N TYR A 88 4.04 8.66 0.26
CA TYR A 88 4.30 7.70 1.33
C TYR A 88 3.00 7.28 2.02
N GLN A 89 2.19 8.25 2.46
CA GLN A 89 0.91 7.97 3.13
C GLN A 89 -0.02 7.13 2.24
N ARG A 90 -0.11 7.45 0.96
CA ARG A 90 -0.87 6.63 0.01
C ARG A 90 -0.31 5.23 -0.12
N PHE A 91 1.00 5.08 -0.17
CA PHE A 91 1.65 3.78 -0.29
C PHE A 91 1.32 2.87 0.88
N VAL A 92 1.33 3.40 2.11
CA VAL A 92 1.11 2.61 3.33
C VAL A 92 -0.36 2.46 3.73
N SER A 93 -1.30 3.18 3.10
CA SER A 93 -2.71 3.21 3.51
C SER A 93 -3.72 2.91 2.41
N THR A 94 -3.29 2.75 1.15
CA THR A 94 -4.19 2.48 0.02
C THR A 94 -3.64 1.41 -0.90
N ASN A 95 -4.53 0.67 -1.54
CA ASN A 95 -4.13 -0.23 -2.61
C ASN A 95 -3.62 0.55 -3.82
N ARG A 96 -2.82 -0.11 -4.66
CA ARG A 96 -2.45 0.44 -5.96
C ARG A 96 -3.72 0.69 -6.80
N ALA A 97 -3.76 1.80 -7.54
CA ALA A 97 -4.96 2.28 -8.23
C ALA A 97 -5.63 1.24 -9.16
N ASN A 98 -4.83 0.40 -9.80
CA ASN A 98 -5.33 -0.66 -10.71
C ASN A 98 -5.47 -2.04 -10.02
N THR A 99 -5.36 -2.12 -8.70
CA THR A 99 -5.60 -3.36 -7.96
C THR A 99 -7.11 -3.58 -7.82
N LYS A 100 -7.60 -4.72 -8.30
CA LYS A 100 -9.00 -5.12 -8.08
C LYS A 100 -9.29 -5.17 -6.56
N PRO A 101 -10.48 -4.72 -6.10
CA PRO A 101 -10.81 -4.65 -4.67
C PRO A 101 -10.63 -5.98 -3.93
N GLU A 102 -10.93 -7.11 -4.59
CA GLU A 102 -10.84 -8.46 -4.02
C GLU A 102 -9.39 -8.91 -3.79
N ARG A 103 -8.42 -8.27 -4.48
CA ARG A 103 -6.98 -8.52 -4.32
C ARG A 103 -6.31 -7.55 -3.36
N GLY A 104 -6.93 -6.40 -3.13
CA GLY A 104 -6.37 -5.35 -2.28
C GLY A 104 -6.39 -5.73 -0.82
N VAL A 105 -5.36 -5.34 -0.08
CA VAL A 105 -5.21 -5.61 1.37
C VAL A 105 -5.04 -4.32 2.17
N GLY A 106 -5.31 -3.17 1.57
CA GLY A 106 -5.25 -1.85 2.22
C GLY A 106 -3.88 -1.17 2.15
N VAL A 107 -2.88 -1.77 1.49
CA VAL A 107 -1.56 -1.17 1.26
C VAL A 107 -1.10 -1.40 -0.18
N ASN A 108 -0.19 -0.57 -0.66
CA ASN A 108 0.45 -0.78 -1.95
C ASN A 108 1.60 -1.79 -1.81
N GLY A 109 1.70 -2.72 -2.74
CA GLY A 109 2.79 -3.70 -2.79
C GLY A 109 2.49 -5.06 -2.15
N ILE A 110 1.35 -5.23 -1.46
CA ILE A 110 0.86 -6.55 -1.03
C ILE A 110 -0.49 -6.82 -1.69
N THR A 111 -0.70 -8.04 -2.18
CA THR A 111 -1.96 -8.47 -2.78
C THR A 111 -2.34 -9.88 -2.37
N ALA A 112 -3.65 -10.12 -2.22
CA ALA A 112 -4.20 -11.46 -2.12
C ALA A 112 -4.29 -12.09 -3.52
N ILE A 113 -3.81 -13.32 -3.66
CA ILE A 113 -3.80 -14.02 -4.95
C ILE A 113 -4.18 -15.49 -4.83
N PHE A 114 -4.70 -16.03 -5.93
CA PHE A 114 -4.56 -17.44 -6.26
C PHE A 114 -3.55 -17.58 -7.40
N TYR A 115 -2.70 -18.58 -7.32
CA TYR A 115 -1.72 -18.90 -8.36
C TYR A 115 -1.67 -20.39 -8.62
N GLN A 116 -1.30 -20.78 -9.83
CA GLN A 116 -1.10 -22.17 -10.19
C GLN A 116 0.33 -22.61 -9.82
N ALA A 117 0.44 -23.67 -9.06
CA ALA A 117 1.70 -24.34 -8.76
C ALA A 117 1.74 -25.73 -9.42
N LYS A 118 2.90 -26.11 -9.95
CA LYS A 118 3.11 -27.45 -10.45
C LYS A 118 3.16 -28.45 -9.29
N ARG A 119 2.49 -29.57 -9.43
CA ARG A 119 2.56 -30.74 -8.57
C ARG A 119 3.28 -31.88 -9.31
N ALA A 120 3.54 -32.99 -8.62
CA ALA A 120 4.08 -34.16 -9.28
C ALA A 120 3.20 -34.56 -10.48
N LYS A 121 3.79 -35.01 -11.59
CA LYS A 121 3.12 -35.35 -12.86
C LYS A 121 2.51 -34.18 -13.65
N ASP A 122 3.12 -32.99 -13.58
CA ASP A 122 2.66 -31.79 -14.32
C ASP A 122 1.22 -31.32 -14.01
N GLU A 123 0.59 -31.86 -12.98
CA GLU A 123 -0.71 -31.40 -12.51
C GLU A 123 -0.56 -29.97 -11.95
N ARG A 124 -1.40 -29.04 -12.41
CA ARG A 124 -1.46 -27.67 -11.89
C ARG A 124 -2.52 -27.57 -10.81
N VAL A 125 -2.12 -27.07 -9.64
CA VAL A 125 -3.01 -26.90 -8.49
C VAL A 125 -3.08 -25.43 -8.11
N TRP A 126 -4.27 -24.91 -7.89
CA TRP A 126 -4.51 -23.57 -7.41
C TRP A 126 -4.16 -23.44 -5.92
N LYS A 127 -3.34 -22.45 -5.59
CA LYS A 127 -2.88 -22.16 -4.23
C LYS A 127 -3.14 -20.70 -3.85
N PRO A 128 -3.74 -20.44 -2.67
CA PRO A 128 -3.89 -19.09 -2.14
C PRO A 128 -2.62 -18.61 -1.45
N ALA A 129 -2.32 -17.31 -1.59
CA ALA A 129 -1.17 -16.67 -0.97
C ALA A 129 -1.35 -15.17 -0.81
N PHE A 130 -0.53 -14.56 0.04
CA PHE A 130 -0.17 -13.15 -0.09
C PHE A 130 1.04 -13.03 -1.00
N ASN A 131 0.99 -12.08 -1.92
CA ASN A 131 2.10 -11.76 -2.83
C ASN A 131 2.64 -10.38 -2.51
N VAL A 132 3.94 -10.29 -2.27
CA VAL A 132 4.66 -9.04 -2.04
C VAL A 132 5.42 -8.67 -3.29
N SER A 133 5.17 -7.47 -3.82
CA SER A 133 5.91 -6.93 -4.95
C SER A 133 7.27 -6.42 -4.48
N VAL A 134 8.33 -6.87 -5.14
CA VAL A 134 9.71 -6.42 -4.90
C VAL A 134 10.22 -5.76 -6.19
N ALA A 135 10.77 -4.55 -6.08
CA ALA A 135 11.26 -3.82 -7.25
C ALA A 135 12.35 -4.62 -7.99
N GLY A 136 12.21 -4.72 -9.32
CA GLY A 136 13.18 -5.43 -10.18
C GLY A 136 13.22 -6.94 -10.02
N GLN A 137 12.30 -7.54 -9.25
CA GLN A 137 12.27 -8.99 -9.02
C GLN A 137 10.85 -9.56 -9.16
N PRO A 138 10.71 -10.87 -9.42
CA PRO A 138 9.41 -11.54 -9.29
C PRO A 138 8.86 -11.40 -7.87
N GLY A 139 7.55 -11.18 -7.75
CA GLY A 139 6.91 -11.07 -6.44
C GLY A 139 7.10 -12.30 -5.56
N VAL A 140 7.30 -12.09 -4.27
CA VAL A 140 7.46 -13.15 -3.27
C VAL A 140 6.11 -13.58 -2.73
N ARG A 141 5.84 -14.88 -2.73
CA ARG A 141 4.55 -15.47 -2.36
C ARG A 141 4.63 -16.17 -1.01
N PHE A 142 3.74 -15.80 -0.10
CA PHE A 142 3.55 -16.46 1.19
C PHE A 142 2.30 -17.34 1.12
N SER A 143 2.51 -18.60 0.72
CA SER A 143 1.43 -19.56 0.51
C SER A 143 0.87 -20.09 1.82
N PHE A 144 -0.46 -20.20 1.92
CA PHE A 144 -1.14 -20.76 3.10
C PHE A 144 -1.03 -22.27 3.24
N GLU A 145 -0.48 -22.96 2.25
CA GLU A 145 -0.09 -24.37 2.43
C GLU A 145 1.13 -24.49 3.34
N LYS A 146 2.10 -23.56 3.18
CA LYS A 146 3.33 -23.54 3.95
C LYS A 146 3.15 -22.87 5.32
N TYR A 147 2.39 -21.79 5.37
CA TYR A 147 2.17 -20.97 6.56
C TYR A 147 0.71 -21.02 7.00
N LEU A 148 0.42 -20.76 8.28
CA LEU A 148 -0.91 -20.37 8.71
C LEU A 148 -1.26 -18.99 8.14
N TYR A 149 -2.53 -18.63 8.13
CA TYR A 149 -2.97 -17.37 7.54
C TYR A 149 -2.34 -16.14 8.25
N SER A 150 -2.26 -16.20 9.59
CA SER A 150 -1.59 -15.18 10.41
C SER A 150 -0.10 -15.07 10.10
N ASP A 151 0.59 -16.21 10.02
CA ASP A 151 2.03 -16.23 9.79
C ASP A 151 2.38 -15.76 8.37
N ALA A 152 1.56 -16.15 7.39
CA ALA A 152 1.71 -15.69 6.01
C ALA A 152 1.54 -14.17 5.91
N TRP A 153 0.58 -13.61 6.65
CA TRP A 153 0.39 -12.15 6.71
C TRP A 153 1.57 -11.46 7.36
N GLU A 154 2.00 -11.93 8.52
CA GLU A 154 3.16 -11.36 9.24
C GLU A 154 4.43 -11.37 8.38
N ASN A 155 4.74 -12.51 7.75
CA ASN A 155 5.90 -12.61 6.87
C ASN A 155 5.79 -11.70 5.65
N ALA A 156 4.59 -11.56 5.06
CA ALA A 156 4.36 -10.66 3.93
C ALA A 156 4.58 -9.19 4.33
N VAL A 157 4.04 -8.77 5.47
CA VAL A 157 4.17 -7.39 5.96
C VAL A 157 5.61 -7.08 6.35
N ARG A 158 6.32 -7.99 7.02
CA ARG A 158 7.74 -7.80 7.38
C ARG A 158 8.62 -7.66 6.14
N LEU A 159 8.44 -8.51 5.13
CA LEU A 159 9.16 -8.38 3.86
C LEU A 159 8.82 -7.06 3.17
N TRP A 160 7.54 -6.71 3.08
CA TRP A 160 7.09 -5.45 2.49
C TRP A 160 7.69 -4.24 3.20
N GLY A 161 7.71 -4.25 4.53
CA GLY A 161 8.29 -3.19 5.35
C GLY A 161 9.78 -3.00 5.10
N SER A 162 10.55 -4.10 5.13
CA SER A 162 12.00 -4.07 4.90
C SER A 162 12.39 -3.68 3.47
N THR A 163 11.62 -4.15 2.48
CA THR A 163 11.91 -3.89 1.06
C THR A 163 11.62 -2.43 0.67
N ASN A 164 10.64 -1.79 1.32
CA ASN A 164 10.19 -0.44 0.98
C ASN A 164 10.58 0.61 2.05
N ASN A 165 11.43 0.29 3.00
CA ASN A 165 11.87 1.18 4.10
C ASN A 165 10.69 1.83 4.85
N ILE A 166 9.67 1.03 5.20
CA ILE A 166 8.47 1.50 5.88
C ILE A 166 8.77 1.74 7.36
N LEU A 167 8.20 2.81 7.91
CA LEU A 167 8.30 3.13 9.33
C LEU A 167 7.68 2.03 10.20
N GLN A 168 8.29 1.76 11.35
CA GLN A 168 7.86 0.67 12.23
C GLN A 168 6.42 0.81 12.69
N ASP A 169 5.97 2.03 13.02
CA ASP A 169 4.58 2.30 13.41
C ASP A 169 3.56 1.93 12.33
N ASP A 170 3.91 2.14 11.06
CA ASP A 170 3.07 1.74 9.92
C ASP A 170 3.08 0.23 9.72
N ILE A 171 4.23 -0.43 9.90
CA ILE A 171 4.33 -1.90 9.88
C ILE A 171 3.41 -2.48 10.96
N ASP A 172 3.48 -1.97 12.19
CA ASP A 172 2.67 -2.45 13.31
C ASP A 172 1.17 -2.20 13.09
N ARG A 173 0.83 -1.06 12.50
CA ARG A 173 -0.54 -0.75 12.10
C ARG A 173 -1.07 -1.75 11.05
N VAL A 174 -0.27 -2.04 10.03
CA VAL A 174 -0.64 -2.97 8.96
C VAL A 174 -0.73 -4.40 9.48
N LEU A 175 0.15 -4.82 10.38
CA LEU A 175 0.06 -6.13 11.05
C LEU A 175 -1.26 -6.30 11.80
N ARG A 176 -1.71 -5.28 12.55
CA ARG A 176 -2.98 -5.30 13.28
C ARG A 176 -4.21 -5.34 12.34
N ASN A 177 -4.11 -4.74 11.16
CA ASN A 177 -5.18 -4.67 10.15
C ASN A 177 -5.14 -5.84 9.17
N ARG A 178 -4.93 -7.04 9.67
CA ARG A 178 -4.91 -8.25 8.84
C ARG A 178 -6.23 -8.42 8.07
N PRO A 179 -6.17 -8.70 6.75
CA PRO A 179 -7.36 -8.93 5.93
C PRO A 179 -8.21 -10.10 6.45
N ASP A 180 -9.54 -9.99 6.28
CA ASP A 180 -10.44 -11.09 6.60
C ASP A 180 -10.23 -12.25 5.62
N PRO A 181 -10.06 -13.51 6.08
CA PRO A 181 -9.99 -14.69 5.23
C PRO A 181 -11.16 -14.85 4.24
N GLN A 182 -12.33 -14.28 4.55
CA GLN A 182 -13.50 -14.27 3.64
C GLN A 182 -13.21 -13.52 2.32
N GLN A 183 -12.22 -12.64 2.29
CA GLN A 183 -11.77 -11.99 1.06
C GLN A 183 -11.41 -13.01 -0.02
N PHE A 184 -10.79 -14.14 0.35
CA PHE A 184 -10.41 -15.19 -0.60
C PHE A 184 -11.62 -15.91 -1.21
N LYS A 185 -12.77 -15.98 -0.54
CA LYS A 185 -14.01 -16.47 -1.14
C LYS A 185 -14.51 -15.52 -2.23
N ARG A 186 -14.47 -14.21 -1.97
CA ARG A 186 -14.84 -13.19 -2.95
C ARG A 186 -13.87 -13.21 -4.14
N LEU A 187 -12.56 -13.24 -3.85
CA LEU A 187 -11.53 -13.30 -4.88
C LEU A 187 -11.71 -14.54 -5.78
N ARG A 188 -11.94 -15.72 -5.20
CA ARG A 188 -12.21 -16.95 -5.96
C ARG A 188 -13.41 -16.78 -6.89
N ARG A 189 -14.51 -16.20 -6.39
CA ARG A 189 -15.73 -15.99 -7.19
C ARG A 189 -15.42 -15.11 -8.40
N VAL A 190 -14.83 -13.93 -8.17
CA VAL A 190 -14.48 -13.00 -9.25
C VAL A 190 -13.52 -13.63 -10.26
N MET A 191 -12.52 -14.39 -9.82
CA MET A 191 -11.60 -15.05 -10.73
C MET A 191 -12.29 -16.17 -11.54
N ASN A 192 -13.25 -16.88 -10.97
CA ASN A 192 -14.03 -17.90 -11.70
C ASN A 192 -15.01 -17.23 -12.68
N ASP A 193 -15.60 -16.09 -12.32
CA ASP A 193 -16.42 -15.28 -13.24
C ASP A 193 -15.59 -14.73 -14.42
N ASP A 194 -14.30 -14.47 -14.20
CA ASP A 194 -13.29 -14.12 -15.23
C ASP A 194 -12.80 -15.34 -16.03
N GLY A 195 -13.40 -16.52 -15.86
CA GLY A 195 -13.09 -17.75 -16.62
C GLY A 195 -11.98 -18.65 -16.02
N MET A 196 -11.55 -18.38 -14.78
CA MET A 196 -10.65 -19.30 -14.07
C MET A 196 -11.46 -20.44 -13.45
N ASP A 197 -10.87 -21.63 -13.37
CA ASP A 197 -11.49 -22.77 -12.69
C ASP A 197 -10.75 -23.06 -11.38
N ILE A 198 -11.04 -22.24 -10.34
CA ILE A 198 -10.45 -22.41 -9.01
C ILE A 198 -11.39 -23.27 -8.17
N PRO A 199 -11.00 -24.50 -7.79
CA PRO A 199 -11.84 -25.38 -7.02
C PRO A 199 -12.05 -24.86 -5.59
N VAL A 200 -13.16 -25.25 -4.95
CA VAL A 200 -13.48 -24.82 -3.57
C VAL A 200 -12.45 -25.36 -2.56
N GLU A 201 -11.81 -26.47 -2.87
CA GLU A 201 -10.76 -27.11 -2.09
C GLU A 201 -9.55 -26.18 -1.87
N ALA A 202 -9.25 -25.29 -2.82
CA ALA A 202 -8.19 -24.28 -2.68
C ALA A 202 -8.40 -23.36 -1.47
N LEU A 203 -9.65 -23.22 -0.99
CA LEU A 203 -9.95 -22.43 0.20
C LEU A 203 -9.61 -23.15 1.52
N ARG A 204 -9.38 -24.46 1.52
CA ARG A 204 -9.10 -25.23 2.76
C ARG A 204 -7.89 -24.68 3.53
N ALA A 205 -6.86 -24.29 2.80
CA ALA A 205 -5.65 -23.72 3.39
C ALA A 205 -5.91 -22.33 4.03
N VAL A 206 -6.76 -21.49 3.43
CA VAL A 206 -7.15 -20.18 3.94
C VAL A 206 -7.81 -20.29 5.32
N PHE A 207 -8.72 -21.26 5.49
CA PHE A 207 -9.53 -21.43 6.71
C PHE A 207 -8.95 -22.45 7.70
N ARG A 208 -7.75 -22.99 7.44
CA ARG A 208 -7.12 -24.00 8.31
C ARG A 208 -6.93 -23.48 9.74
N GLU A 209 -6.43 -22.27 9.90
CA GLU A 209 -6.21 -21.65 11.21
C GLU A 209 -7.52 -21.47 12.00
N GLN A 210 -8.57 -20.95 11.36
CA GLN A 210 -9.88 -20.80 12.01
C GLN A 210 -10.46 -22.15 12.45
N LYS A 211 -10.33 -23.17 11.59
CA LYS A 211 -10.80 -24.52 11.93
C LYS A 211 -10.02 -25.11 13.10
N GLN A 212 -8.73 -24.86 13.20
CA GLN A 212 -7.91 -25.29 14.35
C GLN A 212 -8.34 -24.58 15.64
N LYS A 213 -8.56 -23.26 15.63
CA LYS A 213 -9.04 -22.49 16.77
C LYS A 213 -10.40 -22.98 17.26
N MET A 214 -11.36 -23.17 16.36
CA MET A 214 -12.68 -23.69 16.70
C MET A 214 -12.63 -25.10 17.33
N LYS A 215 -11.74 -25.97 16.84
CA LYS A 215 -11.55 -27.30 17.43
C LYS A 215 -10.97 -27.22 18.84
N ALA A 216 -9.97 -26.36 19.05
CA ALA A 216 -9.36 -26.15 20.36
C ALA A 216 -10.38 -25.59 21.38
N GLU A 217 -11.15 -24.59 21.00
CA GLU A 217 -12.21 -24.01 21.84
C GLU A 217 -13.27 -25.05 22.21
N LYS A 218 -13.72 -25.85 21.23
CA LYS A 218 -14.69 -26.92 21.46
C LYS A 218 -14.13 -27.96 22.45
N PHE A 219 -12.88 -28.32 22.33
CA PHE A 219 -12.22 -29.25 23.24
C PHE A 219 -12.15 -28.70 24.66
N LEU A 220 -11.72 -27.44 24.85
CA LEU A 220 -11.66 -26.77 26.14
C LEU A 220 -13.04 -26.68 26.80
N ASN A 221 -14.08 -26.31 26.04
CA ASN A 221 -15.43 -26.27 26.54
C ASN A 221 -15.96 -27.63 26.99
N GLN A 222 -15.62 -28.70 26.27
CA GLN A 222 -15.97 -30.08 26.67
C GLN A 222 -15.25 -30.52 27.94
N GLN A 223 -13.99 -30.13 28.11
CA GLN A 223 -13.26 -30.42 29.36
C GLN A 223 -13.84 -29.66 30.54
N ALA A 224 -14.16 -28.36 30.36
CA ALA A 224 -14.79 -27.55 31.42
C ALA A 224 -16.13 -28.15 31.86
N GLN A 225 -16.94 -28.62 30.92
CA GLN A 225 -18.21 -29.27 31.23
C GLN A 225 -18.03 -30.61 31.98
N ARG A 226 -17.02 -31.40 31.64
CA ARG A 226 -16.69 -32.64 32.37
C ARG A 226 -16.24 -32.39 33.79
N ASN A 227 -15.45 -31.35 34.03
CA ASN A 227 -14.93 -31.00 35.35
C ASN A 227 -15.99 -30.32 36.24
N HIS A 228 -17.07 -29.78 35.64
CA HIS A 228 -18.23 -29.21 36.38
C HIS A 228 -19.38 -30.19 36.59
N ARG A 229 -19.24 -31.44 36.19
CA ARG A 229 -20.24 -32.45 36.48
C ARG A 229 -20.14 -32.81 37.98
N PRO A 230 -21.10 -32.42 38.85
CA PRO A 230 -21.01 -32.73 40.29
C PRO A 230 -21.05 -34.25 40.45
N GLU A 231 -20.29 -34.76 41.41
CA GLU A 231 -20.35 -36.14 41.91
C GLU A 231 -21.73 -36.39 42.57
N VAL A 232 -22.79 -36.50 41.79
CA VAL A 232 -24.15 -36.73 42.28
C VAL A 232 -24.61 -38.12 41.90
N GLU A 233 -23.79 -39.17 42.14
CA GLU A 233 -24.32 -40.55 41.96
C GLU A 233 -23.56 -41.61 42.78
N GLN A 234 -23.12 -41.34 44.03
CA GLN A 234 -22.67 -42.40 44.89
C GLN A 234 -23.41 -42.54 46.24
N SER A 235 -24.62 -41.95 46.35
CA SER A 235 -25.39 -42.05 47.60
C SER A 235 -26.77 -42.68 47.41
N ARG A 236 -26.90 -43.75 46.66
CA ARG A 236 -28.07 -44.61 46.68
C ARG A 236 -27.66 -46.08 46.58
N ARG A 237 -27.16 -46.65 47.65
CA ARG A 237 -27.34 -48.07 47.93
C ARG A 237 -28.37 -48.16 49.07
N PRO A 238 -29.52 -48.74 48.89
CA PRO A 238 -30.42 -49.13 49.96
C PRO A 238 -29.84 -50.36 50.66
N VAL A 239 -29.92 -50.38 51.98
CA VAL A 239 -29.71 -51.53 52.87
C VAL A 239 -30.84 -52.52 52.71
#